data_66d497c17a2a2e134e51adba6ac22c4f
#
_entry.id   66d497c17a2a2e134e51adba6ac22c4f
#
_cell.length_a   1.000
_cell.length_b   1.000
_cell.length_c   1.000
_cell.angle_alpha   90.00
_cell.angle_beta   90.00
_cell.angle_gamma   90.00
#
_symmetry.space_group_name_H-M   'P 1'
#
loop_
_entity.id
_entity.type
_entity.pdbx_description
1 polymer ?
#
loop_
_entity_poly.entity_id
_entity_poly.type
_entity_poly.pdbx_seq_one_letter_code
_entity_poly.pdbx_strand_id
1 'polypeptide(L)'
;VRRIETIGILGGGQLGRMLTLEAKRMGYRVVTLEPLPNSPCGQVADEQIVAAYDDTRAIGELGARSDVVTYEFENIPLESVLALEAQGRLVRPNADVLRVTQDRILEKTFVRDAGCAVAPFASVNDAKSLARAIEVIGFPAVIKTARGGYDGKGQWVVRDAEQARAALVDSRGVPTIYEQFVPFDLEVSVICARGHDGTIVSFPVTENQHDHGVLATTIVPARVSPAIAAKVVEMAERIGKALEIIGAYCIEFFVAAGEIYVNEIAPRVHNSGHYSLDATQISQYEAHVRAICDLPLVEPKLFEPAVMVNILGAGTGDYLAGAESLLRDPDVKLHVYGKRHAALRRKMAHFTVLGDTVEDALSKAERGRGLLSWAPDSIPVTR
;
A
#
# COMPACT_ATOMS: atom_id res chain seq x y z
N VAL A 1 13.57 26.40 -11.52
CA VAL A 1 12.96 25.08 -11.27
C VAL A 1 12.58 24.51 -12.63
N ARG A 2 13.06 23.30 -12.95
CA ARG A 2 12.70 22.62 -14.21
C ARG A 2 11.21 22.24 -14.12
N ARG A 3 10.43 22.54 -15.15
CA ARG A 3 9.02 22.16 -15.21
C ARG A 3 8.91 20.63 -15.36
N ILE A 4 8.18 19.98 -14.48
CA ILE A 4 7.87 18.55 -14.59
C ILE A 4 6.70 18.42 -15.56
N GLU A 5 6.85 17.61 -16.60
CA GLU A 5 5.83 17.32 -17.62
C GLU A 5 5.57 15.82 -17.75
N THR A 6 6.58 15.00 -17.46
CA THR A 6 6.49 13.54 -17.58
C THR A 6 6.87 12.85 -16.28
N ILE A 7 5.99 11.97 -15.81
CA ILE A 7 6.17 11.13 -14.63
C ILE A 7 6.53 9.72 -15.09
N GLY A 8 7.66 9.18 -14.62
CA GLY A 8 8.02 7.78 -14.75
C GLY A 8 7.49 6.96 -13.59
N ILE A 9 6.96 5.77 -13.85
CA ILE A 9 6.47 4.86 -12.81
C ILE A 9 7.18 3.51 -12.92
N LEU A 10 7.87 3.09 -11.85
CA LEU A 10 8.33 1.72 -11.69
C LEU A 10 7.19 0.87 -11.12
N GLY A 11 6.66 -0.01 -11.94
CA GLY A 11 5.50 -0.84 -11.63
C GLY A 11 4.31 -0.61 -12.56
N GLY A 12 3.59 -1.70 -12.85
CA GLY A 12 2.48 -1.71 -13.81
C GLY A 12 1.14 -2.16 -13.21
N GLY A 13 1.00 -2.21 -11.88
CA GLY A 13 -0.19 -2.72 -11.20
C GLY A 13 -1.33 -1.72 -11.11
N GLN A 14 -2.27 -2.00 -10.19
CA GLN A 14 -3.45 -1.16 -9.99
C GLN A 14 -3.14 0.19 -9.35
N LEU A 15 -2.13 0.26 -8.48
CA LEU A 15 -1.74 1.52 -7.85
C LEU A 15 -1.17 2.47 -8.91
N GLY A 16 -0.26 1.96 -9.75
CA GLY A 16 0.27 2.69 -10.90
C GLY A 16 -0.83 3.11 -11.88
N ARG A 17 -1.84 2.24 -12.15
CA ARG A 17 -2.98 2.60 -12.99
C ARG A 17 -3.75 3.81 -12.44
N MET A 18 -4.14 3.78 -11.16
CA MET A 18 -4.91 4.86 -10.56
C MET A 18 -4.07 6.15 -10.44
N LEU A 19 -2.78 6.02 -10.13
CA LEU A 19 -1.84 7.14 -10.13
C LEU A 19 -1.71 7.76 -11.52
N THR A 20 -1.61 6.93 -12.57
CA THR A 20 -1.55 7.38 -13.96
C THR A 20 -2.82 8.13 -14.36
N LEU A 21 -4.01 7.59 -14.06
CA LEU A 21 -5.27 8.25 -14.37
C LEU A 21 -5.35 9.64 -13.74
N GLU A 22 -4.91 9.76 -12.50
CA GLU A 22 -4.87 11.04 -11.79
C GLU A 22 -3.83 11.99 -12.38
N ALA A 23 -2.62 11.52 -12.65
CA ALA A 23 -1.58 12.33 -13.29
C ALA A 23 -2.03 12.87 -14.67
N LYS A 24 -2.69 12.02 -15.47
CA LYS A 24 -3.24 12.44 -16.77
C LYS A 24 -4.38 13.44 -16.63
N ARG A 25 -5.26 13.29 -15.63
CA ARG A 25 -6.30 14.29 -15.31
C ARG A 25 -5.68 15.66 -15.02
N MET A 26 -4.49 15.68 -14.41
CA MET A 26 -3.72 16.89 -14.10
C MET A 26 -2.85 17.38 -15.27
N GLY A 27 -2.86 16.69 -16.43
CA GLY A 27 -2.17 17.11 -17.64
C GLY A 27 -0.74 16.59 -17.81
N TYR A 28 -0.29 15.65 -16.95
CA TYR A 28 1.03 15.02 -17.05
C TYR A 28 1.04 13.88 -18.07
N ARG A 29 2.18 13.67 -18.70
CA ARG A 29 2.50 12.43 -19.41
C ARG A 29 3.01 11.40 -18.43
N VAL A 30 2.74 10.11 -18.73
CA VAL A 30 3.19 9.00 -17.89
C VAL A 30 3.85 7.93 -18.73
N VAL A 31 5.06 7.53 -18.30
CA VAL A 31 5.78 6.36 -18.82
C VAL A 31 5.91 5.35 -17.70
N THR A 32 5.51 4.09 -17.94
CA THR A 32 5.65 3.03 -16.93
C THR A 32 6.65 1.97 -17.39
N LEU A 33 7.39 1.38 -16.45
CA LEU A 33 8.22 0.20 -16.67
C LEU A 33 7.63 -0.98 -15.91
N GLU A 34 7.29 -2.06 -16.63
CA GLU A 34 6.67 -3.26 -16.09
C GLU A 34 7.02 -4.48 -16.94
N PRO A 35 7.44 -5.62 -16.34
CA PRO A 35 7.78 -6.84 -17.08
C PRO A 35 6.65 -7.43 -17.93
N LEU A 36 5.40 -7.31 -17.44
CA LEU A 36 4.25 -7.88 -18.15
C LEU A 36 3.67 -6.87 -19.14
N PRO A 37 3.56 -7.22 -20.43
CA PRO A 37 2.97 -6.34 -21.44
C PRO A 37 1.48 -6.11 -21.15
N ASN A 38 0.97 -4.94 -21.57
CA ASN A 38 -0.43 -4.56 -21.36
C ASN A 38 -0.86 -4.65 -19.88
N SER A 39 0.03 -4.20 -19.01
CA SER A 39 -0.21 -4.14 -17.56
C SER A 39 -1.34 -3.16 -17.22
N PRO A 40 -1.98 -3.26 -16.05
CA PRO A 40 -3.01 -2.31 -15.62
C PRO A 40 -2.61 -0.83 -15.76
N CYS A 41 -1.38 -0.48 -15.38
CA CYS A 41 -0.83 0.86 -15.58
C CYS A 41 -0.55 1.15 -17.07
N GLY A 42 0.08 0.21 -17.78
CA GLY A 42 0.42 0.34 -19.19
C GLY A 42 -0.78 0.55 -20.11
N GLN A 43 -1.97 0.05 -19.72
CA GLN A 43 -3.22 0.27 -20.48
C GLN A 43 -3.67 1.75 -20.50
N VAL A 44 -3.20 2.57 -19.57
CA VAL A 44 -3.62 3.98 -19.42
C VAL A 44 -2.45 4.96 -19.49
N ALA A 45 -1.21 4.49 -19.39
CA ALA A 45 -0.01 5.29 -19.58
C ALA A 45 0.16 5.73 -21.05
N ASP A 46 0.93 6.79 -21.28
CA ASP A 46 1.28 7.20 -22.65
C ASP A 46 2.23 6.19 -23.30
N GLU A 47 3.11 5.58 -22.50
CA GLU A 47 4.07 4.57 -22.96
C GLU A 47 4.31 3.52 -21.87
N GLN A 48 4.51 2.27 -22.27
CA GLN A 48 4.98 1.20 -21.40
C GLN A 48 6.31 0.64 -21.92
N ILE A 49 7.33 0.68 -21.08
CA ILE A 49 8.59 -0.04 -21.30
C ILE A 49 8.41 -1.45 -20.72
N VAL A 50 8.47 -2.46 -21.58
CA VAL A 50 8.33 -3.87 -21.16
C VAL A 50 9.72 -4.44 -20.90
N ALA A 51 10.11 -4.48 -19.62
CA ALA A 51 11.41 -4.97 -19.18
C ALA A 51 11.37 -5.38 -17.70
N ALA A 52 12.35 -6.18 -17.27
CA ALA A 52 12.55 -6.50 -15.86
C ALA A 52 12.98 -5.25 -15.08
N TYR A 53 12.66 -5.20 -13.79
CA TYR A 53 12.98 -4.06 -12.93
C TYR A 53 14.47 -3.87 -12.65
N ASP A 54 15.29 -4.87 -12.95
CA ASP A 54 16.77 -4.87 -12.87
C ASP A 54 17.47 -4.67 -14.22
N ASP A 55 16.73 -4.49 -15.31
CA ASP A 55 17.28 -4.15 -16.61
C ASP A 55 17.81 -2.70 -16.59
N THR A 56 19.12 -2.57 -16.44
CA THR A 56 19.80 -1.26 -16.31
C THR A 56 19.60 -0.36 -17.53
N ARG A 57 19.44 -0.93 -18.75
CA ARG A 57 19.16 -0.17 -19.96
C ARG A 57 17.74 0.39 -19.93
N ALA A 58 16.77 -0.44 -19.59
CA ALA A 58 15.36 -0.02 -19.51
C ALA A 58 15.15 1.00 -18.39
N ILE A 59 15.83 0.84 -17.25
CA ILE A 59 15.83 1.82 -16.15
C ILE A 59 16.41 3.15 -16.64
N GLY A 60 17.54 3.16 -17.36
CA GLY A 60 18.11 4.36 -17.95
C GLY A 60 17.17 5.02 -18.97
N GLU A 61 16.46 4.21 -19.77
CA GLU A 61 15.45 4.68 -20.73
C GLU A 61 14.27 5.34 -20.02
N LEU A 62 13.71 4.73 -18.95
CA LEU A 62 12.67 5.34 -18.12
C LEU A 62 13.13 6.69 -17.57
N GLY A 63 14.33 6.74 -16.99
CA GLY A 63 14.91 7.99 -16.46
C GLY A 63 15.13 9.06 -17.52
N ALA A 64 15.52 8.67 -18.75
CA ALA A 64 15.72 9.62 -19.85
C ALA A 64 14.40 10.23 -20.37
N ARG A 65 13.29 9.50 -20.27
CA ARG A 65 11.95 9.92 -20.73
C ARG A 65 11.11 10.62 -19.65
N SER A 66 11.61 10.69 -18.42
CA SER A 66 10.86 11.21 -17.29
C SER A 66 11.57 12.39 -16.62
N ASP A 67 10.82 13.36 -16.14
CA ASP A 67 11.34 14.49 -15.35
C ASP A 67 11.43 14.11 -13.87
N VAL A 68 10.49 13.27 -13.39
CA VAL A 68 10.49 12.66 -12.06
C VAL A 68 10.09 11.19 -12.19
N VAL A 69 10.72 10.32 -11.40
CA VAL A 69 10.39 8.90 -11.33
C VAL A 69 9.81 8.59 -9.95
N THR A 70 8.77 7.78 -9.91
CA THR A 70 8.19 7.22 -8.70
C THR A 70 7.98 5.71 -8.85
N TYR A 71 7.50 5.05 -7.81
CA TYR A 71 7.20 3.62 -7.84
C TYR A 71 5.84 3.33 -7.18
N GLU A 72 5.18 2.26 -7.66
CA GLU A 72 3.88 1.86 -7.12
C GLU A 72 3.96 0.79 -6.03
N PHE A 73 5.12 0.16 -5.84
CA PHE A 73 5.35 -0.85 -4.81
C PHE A 73 6.82 -0.86 -4.40
N GLU A 74 7.09 -1.30 -3.17
CA GLU A 74 8.40 -1.23 -2.54
C GLU A 74 9.34 -2.39 -2.89
N ASN A 75 8.87 -3.46 -3.52
CA ASN A 75 9.71 -4.64 -3.84
C ASN A 75 10.44 -4.53 -5.19
N ILE A 76 10.75 -3.32 -5.65
CA ILE A 76 11.65 -3.07 -6.78
C ILE A 76 13.11 -3.18 -6.32
N PRO A 77 14.06 -3.55 -7.20
CA PRO A 77 15.47 -3.55 -6.82
C PRO A 77 15.95 -2.15 -6.41
N LEU A 78 16.55 -2.04 -5.24
CA LEU A 78 17.11 -0.79 -4.73
C LEU A 78 18.17 -0.22 -5.70
N GLU A 79 18.95 -1.11 -6.32
CA GLU A 79 19.98 -0.79 -7.30
C GLU A 79 19.44 -0.01 -8.51
N SER A 80 18.18 -0.25 -8.88
CA SER A 80 17.51 0.44 -9.99
C SER A 80 17.21 1.89 -9.63
N VAL A 81 16.80 2.15 -8.39
CA VAL A 81 16.58 3.52 -7.89
C VAL A 81 17.92 4.25 -7.74
N LEU A 82 18.93 3.59 -7.16
CA LEU A 82 20.29 4.14 -7.05
C LEU A 82 20.90 4.47 -8.42
N ALA A 83 20.66 3.65 -9.44
CA ALA A 83 21.14 3.90 -10.79
C ALA A 83 20.49 5.14 -11.43
N LEU A 84 19.20 5.38 -11.18
CA LEU A 84 18.51 6.60 -11.61
C LEU A 84 19.08 7.84 -10.91
N GLU A 85 19.26 7.79 -9.60
CA GLU A 85 19.83 8.91 -8.83
C GLU A 85 21.26 9.20 -9.23
N ALA A 86 22.09 8.18 -9.46
CA ALA A 86 23.47 8.33 -9.96
C ALA A 86 23.53 9.00 -11.33
N GLN A 87 22.49 8.88 -12.16
CA GLN A 87 22.33 9.59 -13.43
C GLN A 87 21.76 11.00 -13.27
N GLY A 88 21.60 11.49 -12.04
CA GLY A 88 21.01 12.80 -11.75
C GLY A 88 19.49 12.87 -12.01
N ARG A 89 18.80 11.72 -12.03
CA ARG A 89 17.35 11.68 -12.18
C ARG A 89 16.70 11.92 -10.83
N LEU A 90 15.58 12.64 -10.86
CA LEU A 90 14.77 12.89 -9.67
C LEU A 90 13.92 11.67 -9.38
N VAL A 91 14.15 10.99 -8.25
CA VAL A 91 13.33 9.87 -7.80
C VAL A 91 12.64 10.24 -6.49
N ARG A 92 11.33 10.06 -6.42
CA ARG A 92 10.50 10.41 -5.28
C ARG A 92 9.45 9.33 -4.99
N PRO A 93 9.51 8.68 -3.81
CA PRO A 93 10.53 8.79 -2.78
C PRO A 93 11.90 8.28 -3.23
N ASN A 94 12.97 8.70 -2.55
CA ASN A 94 14.36 8.41 -2.91
C ASN A 94 14.82 6.99 -2.47
N ALA A 95 16.04 6.63 -2.85
CA ALA A 95 16.63 5.32 -2.53
C ALA A 95 16.77 5.07 -1.03
N ASP A 96 17.03 6.08 -0.19
CA ASP A 96 17.16 5.90 1.25
C ASP A 96 15.83 5.52 1.90
N VAL A 97 14.73 6.13 1.46
CA VAL A 97 13.38 5.74 1.88
C VAL A 97 13.10 4.28 1.51
N LEU A 98 13.36 3.92 0.25
CA LEU A 98 13.14 2.56 -0.23
C LEU A 98 13.98 1.54 0.52
N ARG A 99 15.26 1.83 0.78
CA ARG A 99 16.18 0.95 1.53
C ARG A 99 15.66 0.64 2.94
N VAL A 100 15.13 1.63 3.63
CA VAL A 100 14.58 1.46 4.97
C VAL A 100 13.29 0.64 4.93
N THR A 101 12.38 0.96 4.03
CA THR A 101 11.02 0.38 4.02
C THR A 101 10.94 -1.01 3.36
N GLN A 102 11.96 -1.42 2.61
CA GLN A 102 12.06 -2.77 2.05
C GLN A 102 12.48 -3.84 3.07
N ASP A 103 13.04 -3.43 4.21
CA ASP A 103 13.62 -4.34 5.18
C ASP A 103 12.99 -4.10 6.55
N ARG A 104 12.19 -5.06 7.02
CA ARG A 104 11.44 -4.96 8.28
C ARG A 104 12.31 -4.69 9.50
N ILE A 105 13.58 -5.13 9.48
CA ILE A 105 14.50 -4.90 10.58
C ILE A 105 14.97 -3.45 10.57
N LEU A 106 15.32 -2.92 9.39
CA LEU A 106 15.69 -1.52 9.22
C LEU A 106 14.50 -0.60 9.51
N GLU A 107 13.33 -0.94 9.00
CA GLU A 107 12.08 -0.20 9.21
C GLU A 107 11.74 -0.10 10.71
N LYS A 108 11.64 -1.24 11.42
CA LYS A 108 11.32 -1.26 12.85
C LYS A 108 12.38 -0.55 13.68
N THR A 109 13.66 -0.69 13.33
CA THR A 109 14.76 0.02 13.99
C THR A 109 14.60 1.53 13.80
N PHE A 110 14.35 1.98 12.57
CA PHE A 110 14.13 3.38 12.25
C PHE A 110 12.92 3.97 12.99
N VAL A 111 11.78 3.27 12.97
CA VAL A 111 10.55 3.70 13.67
C VAL A 111 10.77 3.85 15.17
N ARG A 112 11.44 2.90 15.80
CA ARG A 112 11.81 2.94 17.23
C ARG A 112 12.73 4.13 17.51
N ASP A 113 13.75 4.33 16.69
CA ASP A 113 14.74 5.39 16.87
C ASP A 113 14.14 6.80 16.59
N ALA A 114 13.06 6.88 15.78
CA ALA A 114 12.23 8.06 15.62
C ALA A 114 11.27 8.31 16.82
N GLY A 115 11.33 7.48 17.86
CA GLY A 115 10.52 7.62 19.09
C GLY A 115 9.07 7.16 18.92
N CYS A 116 8.79 6.28 17.96
CA CYS A 116 7.47 5.66 17.78
C CYS A 116 7.49 4.20 18.29
N ALA A 117 6.43 3.79 18.96
CA ALA A 117 6.34 2.45 19.51
C ALA A 117 6.18 1.40 18.40
N VAL A 118 6.90 0.30 18.52
CA VAL A 118 6.81 -0.91 17.72
C VAL A 118 6.70 -2.12 18.64
N ALA A 119 6.15 -3.21 18.16
CA ALA A 119 6.22 -4.49 18.90
C ALA A 119 7.70 -4.83 19.17
N PRO A 120 8.06 -5.36 20.35
CA PRO A 120 9.41 -5.88 20.59
C PRO A 120 9.83 -6.84 19.49
N PHE A 121 11.05 -6.67 18.97
CA PHE A 121 11.52 -7.46 17.83
C PHE A 121 13.01 -7.81 17.93
N ALA A 122 13.39 -8.85 17.21
CA ALA A 122 14.78 -9.27 17.06
C ALA A 122 15.04 -9.82 15.65
N SER A 123 16.23 -9.60 15.11
CA SER A 123 16.70 -10.26 13.88
C SER A 123 17.02 -11.72 14.15
N VAL A 124 16.54 -12.61 13.28
CA VAL A 124 16.75 -14.06 13.40
C VAL A 124 17.23 -14.61 12.05
N ASN A 125 18.47 -15.18 12.08
CA ASN A 125 19.09 -15.74 10.87
C ASN A 125 19.51 -17.21 11.07
N ASP A 126 19.54 -17.69 12.32
CA ASP A 126 19.97 -19.03 12.70
C ASP A 126 19.32 -19.50 14.01
N ALA A 127 19.56 -20.75 14.39
CA ALA A 127 19.02 -21.34 15.61
C ALA A 127 19.48 -20.63 16.90
N LYS A 128 20.69 -20.03 16.90
CA LYS A 128 21.24 -19.33 18.06
C LYS A 128 20.55 -17.99 18.28
N SER A 129 20.37 -17.22 17.22
CA SER A 129 19.63 -15.95 17.25
C SER A 129 18.14 -16.17 17.54
N LEU A 130 17.55 -17.26 17.03
CA LEU A 130 16.18 -17.66 17.38
C LEU A 130 16.04 -17.97 18.88
N ALA A 131 16.95 -18.76 19.45
CA ALA A 131 16.90 -19.08 20.89
C ALA A 131 16.99 -17.83 21.77
N ARG A 132 17.85 -16.86 21.40
CA ARG A 132 17.94 -15.57 22.09
C ARG A 132 16.68 -14.71 21.92
N ALA A 133 16.07 -14.68 20.73
CA ALA A 133 14.84 -13.96 20.50
C ALA A 133 13.69 -14.52 21.35
N ILE A 134 13.57 -15.84 21.44
CA ILE A 134 12.59 -16.52 22.30
C ILE A 134 12.80 -16.18 23.77
N GLU A 135 14.05 -16.16 24.24
CA GLU A 135 14.40 -15.84 25.65
C GLU A 135 13.98 -14.39 26.00
N VAL A 136 14.17 -13.44 25.08
CA VAL A 136 13.93 -12.01 25.34
C VAL A 136 12.47 -11.61 25.11
N ILE A 137 11.84 -12.14 24.06
CA ILE A 137 10.50 -11.70 23.61
C ILE A 137 9.41 -12.67 24.08
N GLY A 138 9.69 -13.98 24.09
CA GLY A 138 8.72 -15.00 24.48
C GLY A 138 7.70 -15.35 23.41
N PHE A 139 6.57 -15.92 23.84
CA PHE A 139 5.42 -16.33 23.00
C PHE A 139 4.10 -15.72 23.52
N PRO A 140 3.07 -15.57 22.64
CA PRO A 140 3.10 -15.83 21.21
C PRO A 140 3.93 -14.78 20.46
N ALA A 141 4.44 -15.16 19.29
CA ALA A 141 5.24 -14.29 18.45
C ALA A 141 4.90 -14.46 16.96
N VAL A 142 5.39 -13.57 16.14
CA VAL A 142 5.28 -13.64 14.68
C VAL A 142 6.68 -13.64 14.08
N ILE A 143 6.98 -14.63 13.25
CA ILE A 143 8.18 -14.63 12.43
C ILE A 143 7.77 -14.15 11.04
N LYS A 144 8.52 -13.18 10.49
CA LYS A 144 8.30 -12.68 9.13
C LYS A 144 9.62 -12.70 8.36
N THR A 145 9.57 -12.92 7.04
CA THR A 145 10.73 -12.65 6.20
C THR A 145 11.08 -11.16 6.29
N ALA A 146 12.36 -10.83 6.41
CA ALA A 146 12.81 -9.44 6.53
C ALA A 146 12.50 -8.65 5.27
N ARG A 147 12.47 -9.30 4.11
CA ARG A 147 12.18 -8.69 2.79
C ARG A 147 11.21 -9.54 1.99
N GLY A 148 10.50 -8.93 1.04
CA GLY A 148 9.69 -9.61 0.02
C GLY A 148 8.37 -10.22 0.51
N GLY A 149 8.00 -10.06 1.79
CA GLY A 149 6.70 -10.48 2.32
C GLY A 149 5.60 -9.47 1.98
N TYR A 150 4.42 -9.94 1.54
CA TYR A 150 3.24 -9.11 1.28
C TYR A 150 1.96 -9.93 1.42
N ASP A 151 0.84 -9.29 1.74
CA ASP A 151 -0.48 -9.93 1.85
C ASP A 151 -0.44 -11.24 2.69
N GLY A 152 0.26 -11.22 3.85
CA GLY A 152 0.41 -12.37 4.76
C GLY A 152 1.38 -13.47 4.31
N LYS A 153 2.03 -13.34 3.16
CA LYS A 153 3.05 -14.29 2.69
C LYS A 153 4.37 -14.08 3.42
N GLY A 154 5.07 -15.18 3.74
CA GLY A 154 6.32 -15.13 4.48
C GLY A 154 6.14 -14.73 5.95
N GLN A 155 5.01 -15.10 6.56
CA GLN A 155 4.66 -14.80 7.94
C GLN A 155 4.12 -16.04 8.64
N TRP A 156 4.59 -16.29 9.88
CA TRP A 156 4.20 -17.42 10.72
C TRP A 156 3.91 -16.95 12.14
N VAL A 157 2.71 -17.19 12.63
CA VAL A 157 2.38 -17.03 14.04
C VAL A 157 2.85 -18.27 14.79
N VAL A 158 3.68 -18.08 15.80
CA VAL A 158 4.32 -19.17 16.56
C VAL A 158 3.96 -19.04 18.04
N ARG A 159 3.63 -20.19 18.66
CA ARG A 159 3.19 -20.26 20.07
C ARG A 159 4.14 -21.03 20.96
N ASP A 160 5.13 -21.69 20.36
CA ASP A 160 6.15 -22.47 21.05
C ASP A 160 7.44 -22.55 20.23
N ALA A 161 8.49 -23.11 20.85
CA ALA A 161 9.81 -23.20 20.24
C ALA A 161 9.88 -24.21 19.08
N GLU A 162 8.97 -25.16 18.99
CA GLU A 162 8.92 -26.13 17.89
C GLU A 162 8.38 -25.44 16.64
N GLN A 163 7.25 -24.72 16.75
CA GLN A 163 6.69 -23.92 15.66
C GLN A 163 7.66 -22.85 15.19
N ALA A 164 8.39 -22.19 16.13
CA ALA A 164 9.37 -21.19 15.76
C ALA A 164 10.56 -21.78 14.97
N ARG A 165 11.03 -22.97 15.34
CA ARG A 165 12.06 -23.69 14.55
C ARG A 165 11.56 -24.11 13.18
N ALA A 166 10.33 -24.61 13.09
CA ALA A 166 9.71 -24.95 11.81
C ALA A 166 9.60 -23.72 10.89
N ALA A 167 9.15 -22.59 11.41
CA ALA A 167 9.06 -21.34 10.66
C ALA A 167 10.43 -20.86 10.14
N LEU A 168 11.48 -21.00 10.94
CA LEU A 168 12.85 -20.67 10.51
C LEU A 168 13.34 -21.59 9.38
N VAL A 169 12.98 -22.89 9.41
CA VAL A 169 13.27 -23.82 8.30
C VAL A 169 12.50 -23.44 7.06
N ASP A 170 11.21 -23.13 7.21
CA ASP A 170 10.32 -22.73 6.09
C ASP A 170 10.75 -21.40 5.44
N SER A 171 11.46 -20.54 6.16
CA SER A 171 12.04 -19.30 5.59
C SER A 171 13.18 -19.58 4.60
N ARG A 172 13.68 -20.81 4.50
CA ARG A 172 14.72 -21.27 3.55
C ARG A 172 16.00 -20.44 3.60
N GLY A 173 16.39 -19.97 4.77
CA GLY A 173 17.60 -19.16 4.95
C GLY A 173 17.43 -17.68 4.58
N VAL A 174 16.23 -17.24 4.22
CA VAL A 174 15.94 -15.81 4.09
C VAL A 174 16.01 -15.18 5.48
N PRO A 175 16.70 -14.04 5.67
CA PRO A 175 16.70 -13.32 6.94
C PRO A 175 15.28 -13.06 7.42
N THR A 176 15.06 -13.25 8.73
CA THR A 176 13.74 -13.09 9.34
C THR A 176 13.78 -12.11 10.51
N ILE A 177 12.65 -11.55 10.83
CA ILE A 177 12.37 -10.80 12.06
C ILE A 177 11.44 -11.63 12.93
N TYR A 178 11.75 -11.69 14.23
CA TYR A 178 10.93 -12.27 15.28
C TYR A 178 10.28 -11.12 16.04
N GLU A 179 8.97 -11.01 16.00
CA GLU A 179 8.21 -9.93 16.64
C GLU A 179 7.27 -10.49 17.70
N GLN A 180 7.12 -9.78 18.82
CA GLN A 180 6.06 -10.09 19.76
C GLN A 180 4.70 -10.04 19.08
N PHE A 181 3.87 -11.04 19.29
CA PHE A 181 2.48 -10.98 18.81
C PHE A 181 1.70 -9.92 19.61
N VAL A 182 1.17 -8.93 18.91
CA VAL A 182 0.32 -7.89 19.49
C VAL A 182 -1.13 -8.37 19.41
N PRO A 183 -1.81 -8.64 20.53
CA PRO A 183 -3.25 -8.95 20.53
C PRO A 183 -4.04 -7.65 20.37
N PHE A 184 -4.08 -7.15 19.12
CA PHE A 184 -4.71 -5.87 18.80
C PHE A 184 -6.25 -5.97 18.80
N ASP A 185 -6.89 -4.86 19.17
CA ASP A 185 -8.34 -4.67 19.09
C ASP A 185 -8.74 -4.24 17.67
N LEU A 186 -7.91 -3.38 17.06
CA LEU A 186 -8.13 -2.79 15.73
C LEU A 186 -6.81 -2.64 14.97
N GLU A 187 -6.89 -2.80 13.65
CA GLU A 187 -5.86 -2.33 12.72
C GLU A 187 -6.32 -1.00 12.13
N VAL A 188 -5.47 0.02 12.21
CA VAL A 188 -5.75 1.33 11.63
C VAL A 188 -4.60 1.76 10.74
N SER A 189 -4.88 2.65 9.81
CA SER A 189 -3.84 3.28 9.00
C SER A 189 -4.15 4.74 8.74
N VAL A 190 -3.11 5.48 8.41
CA VAL A 190 -3.25 6.85 7.92
C VAL A 190 -2.40 7.05 6.68
N ILE A 191 -3.01 7.64 5.66
CA ILE A 191 -2.30 8.12 4.48
C ILE A 191 -1.84 9.53 4.77
N CYS A 192 -0.57 9.80 4.50
CA CYS A 192 -0.01 11.15 4.51
C CYS A 192 0.61 11.46 3.15
N ALA A 193 0.78 12.73 2.85
CA ALA A 193 1.60 13.17 1.74
C ALA A 193 2.54 14.28 2.23
N ARG A 194 3.82 14.18 1.85
CA ARG A 194 4.82 15.19 2.19
C ARG A 194 5.44 15.78 0.93
N GLY A 195 5.46 17.09 0.85
CA GLY A 195 6.10 17.86 -0.21
C GLY A 195 7.60 18.05 0.02
N HIS A 196 8.31 18.47 -1.02
CA HIS A 196 9.72 18.82 -0.93
C HIS A 196 10.00 20.02 0.01
N ASP A 197 9.02 20.91 0.16
CA ASP A 197 9.07 22.05 1.08
C ASP A 197 8.91 21.66 2.57
N GLY A 198 8.67 20.37 2.83
CA GLY A 198 8.44 19.83 4.17
C GLY A 198 7.00 19.90 4.66
N THR A 199 6.07 20.47 3.89
CA THR A 199 4.64 20.46 4.19
C THR A 199 4.13 19.02 4.22
N ILE A 200 3.40 18.65 5.28
CA ILE A 200 2.73 17.35 5.42
C ILE A 200 1.23 17.59 5.53
N VAL A 201 0.46 16.77 4.84
CA VAL A 201 -0.98 16.69 4.97
C VAL A 201 -1.38 15.26 5.28
N SER A 202 -2.41 15.07 6.10
CA SER A 202 -2.84 13.77 6.58
C SER A 202 -4.31 13.51 6.24
N PHE A 203 -4.58 12.34 5.68
CA PHE A 203 -5.95 11.88 5.42
C PHE A 203 -6.60 11.40 6.71
N PRO A 204 -7.94 11.31 6.78
CA PRO A 204 -8.63 10.72 7.92
C PRO A 204 -8.09 9.33 8.23
N VAL A 205 -7.93 9.03 9.53
CA VAL A 205 -7.52 7.70 10.00
C VAL A 205 -8.57 6.68 9.57
N THR A 206 -8.13 5.57 9.02
CA THR A 206 -8.97 4.47 8.56
C THR A 206 -8.85 3.25 9.46
N GLU A 207 -9.95 2.52 9.64
CA GLU A 207 -9.96 1.20 10.23
C GLU A 207 -9.88 0.15 9.12
N ASN A 208 -9.02 -0.83 9.28
CA ASN A 208 -8.76 -1.85 8.25
C ASN A 208 -9.16 -3.23 8.77
N GLN A 209 -9.89 -3.97 7.94
CA GLN A 209 -10.27 -5.34 8.20
C GLN A 209 -9.61 -6.25 7.18
N HIS A 210 -8.78 -7.17 7.67
CA HIS A 210 -8.07 -8.13 6.83
C HIS A 210 -8.78 -9.49 6.85
N ASP A 211 -8.81 -10.14 5.70
CA ASP A 211 -9.23 -11.54 5.56
C ASP A 211 -8.01 -12.36 5.11
N HIS A 212 -7.56 -13.28 5.98
CA HIS A 212 -6.37 -14.10 5.73
C HIS A 212 -5.13 -13.28 5.30
N GLY A 213 -4.89 -12.14 5.94
CA GLY A 213 -3.75 -11.27 5.69
C GLY A 213 -3.87 -10.36 4.45
N VAL A 214 -5.03 -10.38 3.76
CA VAL A 214 -5.32 -9.48 2.64
C VAL A 214 -6.35 -8.45 3.08
N LEU A 215 -6.10 -7.16 2.86
CA LEU A 215 -7.06 -6.10 3.16
C LEU A 215 -8.37 -6.34 2.42
N ALA A 216 -9.45 -6.55 3.16
CA ALA A 216 -10.78 -6.80 2.63
C ALA A 216 -11.66 -5.55 2.65
N THR A 217 -11.61 -4.77 3.73
CA THR A 217 -12.46 -3.59 3.94
C THR A 217 -11.67 -2.49 4.63
N THR A 218 -11.89 -1.25 4.20
CA THR A 218 -11.41 -0.04 4.88
C THR A 218 -12.61 0.83 5.23
N ILE A 219 -12.70 1.25 6.48
CA ILE A 219 -13.78 2.08 7.05
C ILE A 219 -13.21 3.45 7.37
N VAL A 220 -13.87 4.51 6.93
CA VAL A 220 -13.43 5.88 7.18
C VAL A 220 -14.60 6.79 7.60
N PRO A 221 -14.45 7.58 8.65
CA PRO A 221 -13.34 7.56 9.62
C PRO A 221 -13.30 6.28 10.44
N ALA A 222 -12.12 5.95 10.97
CA ALA A 222 -11.94 4.81 11.87
C ALA A 222 -12.79 4.96 13.14
N ARG A 223 -13.30 3.86 13.68
CA ARG A 223 -14.10 3.82 14.91
C ARG A 223 -13.20 3.81 16.16
N VAL A 224 -12.37 4.83 16.28
CA VAL A 224 -11.45 5.05 17.39
C VAL A 224 -11.75 6.37 18.10
N SER A 225 -11.25 6.54 19.31
CA SER A 225 -11.40 7.82 20.02
C SER A 225 -10.60 8.93 19.30
N PRO A 226 -11.04 10.21 19.41
CA PRO A 226 -10.29 11.33 18.85
C PRO A 226 -8.83 11.39 19.32
N ALA A 227 -8.55 10.97 20.56
CA ALA A 227 -7.21 10.94 21.12
C ALA A 227 -6.31 9.90 20.42
N ILE A 228 -6.84 8.71 20.13
CA ILE A 228 -6.13 7.67 19.36
C ILE A 228 -5.89 8.16 17.94
N ALA A 229 -6.92 8.71 17.27
CA ALA A 229 -6.76 9.24 15.92
C ALA A 229 -5.68 10.33 15.83
N ALA A 230 -5.68 11.28 16.75
CA ALA A 230 -4.66 12.34 16.80
C ALA A 230 -3.25 11.78 17.01
N LYS A 231 -3.07 10.79 17.89
CA LYS A 231 -1.78 10.16 18.15
C LYS A 231 -1.28 9.35 16.95
N VAL A 232 -2.17 8.65 16.23
CA VAL A 232 -1.86 7.93 14.97
C VAL A 232 -1.33 8.90 13.93
N VAL A 233 -2.01 10.05 13.73
CA VAL A 233 -1.58 11.08 12.78
C VAL A 233 -0.22 11.66 13.19
N GLU A 234 -0.06 12.05 14.48
CA GLU A 234 1.23 12.58 14.99
C GLU A 234 2.39 11.63 14.73
N MET A 235 2.21 10.32 15.02
CA MET A 235 3.24 9.31 14.79
C MET A 235 3.58 9.16 13.30
N ALA A 236 2.57 9.15 12.42
CA ALA A 236 2.78 9.05 10.98
C ALA A 236 3.51 10.26 10.40
N GLU A 237 3.15 11.47 10.81
CA GLU A 237 3.84 12.71 10.40
C GLU A 237 5.28 12.73 10.90
N ARG A 238 5.53 12.30 12.14
CA ARG A 238 6.87 12.19 12.73
C ARG A 238 7.75 11.23 11.91
N ILE A 239 7.22 10.06 11.53
CA ILE A 239 7.94 9.08 10.71
C ILE A 239 8.23 9.66 9.31
N GLY A 240 7.22 10.22 8.63
CA GLY A 240 7.38 10.81 7.31
C GLY A 240 8.38 11.96 7.27
N LYS A 241 8.40 12.77 8.34
CA LYS A 241 9.39 13.86 8.51
C LYS A 241 10.79 13.31 8.76
N ALA A 242 10.94 12.33 9.66
CA ALA A 242 12.24 11.76 10.00
C ALA A 242 12.88 10.99 8.84
N LEU A 243 12.07 10.31 8.02
CA LEU A 243 12.51 9.58 6.82
C LEU A 243 12.59 10.48 5.58
N GLU A 244 12.19 11.74 5.68
CA GLU A 244 12.18 12.73 4.59
C GLU A 244 11.42 12.23 3.32
N ILE A 245 10.34 11.48 3.50
CA ILE A 245 9.55 10.94 2.38
C ILE A 245 8.99 12.11 1.55
N ILE A 246 9.20 12.09 0.23
CA ILE A 246 8.54 13.01 -0.70
C ILE A 246 7.55 12.20 -1.53
N GLY A 247 6.26 12.49 -1.42
CA GLY A 247 5.18 11.71 -2.01
C GLY A 247 4.13 11.31 -0.97
N ALA A 248 3.14 10.54 -1.40
CA ALA A 248 2.21 9.88 -0.48
C ALA A 248 2.88 8.67 0.18
N TYR A 249 2.51 8.41 1.42
CA TYR A 249 2.91 7.24 2.18
C TYR A 249 1.80 6.81 3.12
N CYS A 250 1.83 5.56 3.52
CA CYS A 250 0.90 4.99 4.49
C CYS A 250 1.67 4.45 5.68
N ILE A 251 1.16 4.69 6.87
CA ILE A 251 1.62 4.00 8.08
C ILE A 251 0.46 3.15 8.60
N GLU A 252 0.73 1.86 8.80
CA GLU A 252 -0.20 0.93 9.41
C GLU A 252 0.13 0.74 10.90
N PHE A 253 -0.92 0.64 11.72
CA PHE A 253 -0.80 0.53 13.16
C PHE A 253 -1.70 -0.56 13.71
N PHE A 254 -1.25 -1.16 14.82
CA PHE A 254 -2.08 -1.91 15.73
C PHE A 254 -2.51 -1.03 16.91
N VAL A 255 -3.78 -1.05 17.23
CA VAL A 255 -4.32 -0.47 18.47
C VAL A 255 -4.67 -1.61 19.42
N ALA A 256 -4.03 -1.66 20.58
CA ALA A 256 -4.16 -2.72 21.56
C ALA A 256 -4.29 -2.13 22.96
N ALA A 257 -5.45 -2.31 23.62
CA ALA A 257 -5.72 -1.79 24.97
C ALA A 257 -5.42 -0.27 25.11
N GLY A 258 -5.66 0.49 24.04
CA GLY A 258 -5.40 1.93 24.00
C GLY A 258 -3.96 2.33 23.65
N GLU A 259 -3.02 1.39 23.57
CA GLU A 259 -1.67 1.61 23.07
C GLU A 259 -1.61 1.46 21.55
N ILE A 260 -0.68 2.18 20.92
CA ILE A 260 -0.53 2.23 19.46
C ILE A 260 0.88 1.75 19.09
N TYR A 261 0.94 0.75 18.21
CA TYR A 261 2.20 0.20 17.70
C TYR A 261 2.24 0.33 16.18
N VAL A 262 3.34 0.85 15.64
CA VAL A 262 3.56 0.86 14.19
C VAL A 262 3.76 -0.56 13.69
N ASN A 263 2.97 -0.96 12.69
CA ASN A 263 3.11 -2.24 12.02
C ASN A 263 4.05 -2.16 10.82
N GLU A 264 3.75 -1.31 9.84
CA GLU A 264 4.63 -1.16 8.66
C GLU A 264 4.47 0.21 7.98
N ILE A 265 5.46 0.57 7.16
CA ILE A 265 5.50 1.77 6.32
C ILE A 265 5.38 1.36 4.86
N ALA A 266 4.39 1.91 4.15
CA ALA A 266 4.35 1.84 2.70
C ALA A 266 4.72 3.23 2.14
N PRO A 267 5.89 3.41 1.52
CA PRO A 267 6.36 4.72 1.05
C PRO A 267 5.75 5.08 -0.33
N ARG A 268 4.46 4.93 -0.47
CA ARG A 268 3.70 5.06 -1.72
C ARG A 268 2.21 5.17 -1.43
N VAL A 269 1.43 5.43 -2.47
CA VAL A 269 -0.02 5.27 -2.42
C VAL A 269 -0.40 3.86 -1.95
N HIS A 270 -1.46 3.74 -1.15
CA HIS A 270 -1.79 2.50 -0.46
C HIS A 270 -3.24 2.06 -0.70
N ASN A 271 -3.48 0.75 -0.57
CA ASN A 271 -4.81 0.17 -0.77
C ASN A 271 -5.85 0.73 0.22
N SER A 272 -5.49 0.94 1.48
CA SER A 272 -6.40 1.53 2.47
C SER A 272 -6.78 2.99 2.15
N GLY A 273 -6.04 3.65 1.26
CA GLY A 273 -6.35 5.00 0.80
C GLY A 273 -7.22 5.06 -0.47
N HIS A 274 -7.68 3.93 -1.03
CA HIS A 274 -8.48 3.94 -2.26
C HIS A 274 -9.81 4.69 -2.11
N TYR A 275 -10.42 4.68 -0.92
CA TYR A 275 -11.63 5.45 -0.63
C TYR A 275 -11.49 6.93 -1.00
N SER A 276 -10.27 7.46 -0.95
CA SER A 276 -10.01 8.87 -1.22
C SER A 276 -10.30 9.29 -2.66
N LEU A 277 -10.41 8.36 -3.60
CA LEU A 277 -10.84 8.65 -4.97
C LEU A 277 -12.26 9.23 -5.03
N ASP A 278 -13.14 8.79 -4.12
CA ASP A 278 -14.56 9.06 -4.19
C ASP A 278 -15.09 9.80 -2.96
N ALA A 279 -14.42 9.64 -1.82
CA ALA A 279 -14.90 10.12 -0.53
C ALA A 279 -14.19 11.38 -0.02
N THR A 280 -13.10 11.83 -0.67
CA THR A 280 -12.36 13.03 -0.26
C THR A 280 -12.21 14.05 -1.38
N GLN A 281 -12.03 15.30 -0.98
CA GLN A 281 -11.85 16.42 -1.90
C GLN A 281 -10.60 16.27 -2.78
N ILE A 282 -9.56 15.63 -2.26
CA ILE A 282 -8.29 15.35 -2.92
C ILE A 282 -7.95 13.89 -2.66
N SER A 283 -7.70 13.13 -3.71
CA SER A 283 -7.30 11.73 -3.57
C SER A 283 -5.84 11.60 -3.11
N GLN A 284 -5.49 10.45 -2.51
CA GLN A 284 -4.09 10.14 -2.21
C GLN A 284 -3.21 10.18 -3.47
N TYR A 285 -3.78 9.88 -4.63
CA TYR A 285 -3.08 9.90 -5.92
C TYR A 285 -2.79 11.33 -6.36
N GLU A 286 -3.77 12.23 -6.23
CA GLU A 286 -3.56 13.65 -6.49
C GLU A 286 -2.53 14.23 -5.52
N ALA A 287 -2.64 13.91 -4.23
CA ALA A 287 -1.67 14.35 -3.22
C ALA A 287 -0.25 13.84 -3.55
N HIS A 288 -0.12 12.58 -4.02
CA HIS A 288 1.15 12.04 -4.47
C HIS A 288 1.72 12.81 -5.68
N VAL A 289 0.91 13.01 -6.72
CA VAL A 289 1.33 13.78 -7.91
C VAL A 289 1.75 15.20 -7.52
N ARG A 290 0.98 15.87 -6.66
CA ARG A 290 1.34 17.19 -6.15
C ARG A 290 2.68 17.19 -5.44
N ALA A 291 2.90 16.24 -4.52
CA ALA A 291 4.13 16.14 -3.76
C ALA A 291 5.37 15.88 -4.63
N ILE A 292 5.29 14.92 -5.56
CA ILE A 292 6.43 14.58 -6.42
C ILE A 292 6.71 15.62 -7.52
N CYS A 293 5.72 16.46 -7.85
CA CYS A 293 5.81 17.51 -8.87
C CYS A 293 5.97 18.93 -8.29
N ASP A 294 6.30 19.05 -7.00
CA ASP A 294 6.50 20.34 -6.29
C ASP A 294 5.27 21.27 -6.35
N LEU A 295 4.07 20.70 -6.39
CA LEU A 295 2.81 21.43 -6.29
C LEU A 295 2.35 21.57 -4.83
N PRO A 296 1.59 22.62 -4.48
CA PRO A 296 1.11 22.82 -3.12
C PRO A 296 0.25 21.64 -2.63
N LEU A 297 0.55 21.17 -1.44
CA LEU A 297 -0.30 20.22 -0.73
C LEU A 297 -1.38 20.98 0.04
N VAL A 298 -2.56 20.39 0.14
CA VAL A 298 -3.69 20.93 0.91
C VAL A 298 -4.34 19.80 1.69
N GLU A 299 -4.87 20.14 2.87
CA GLU A 299 -5.51 19.19 3.76
C GLU A 299 -6.73 18.54 3.09
N PRO A 300 -6.77 17.20 2.95
CA PRO A 300 -7.90 16.51 2.34
C PRO A 300 -9.10 16.52 3.29
N LYS A 301 -10.28 16.88 2.77
CA LYS A 301 -11.53 16.83 3.52
C LYS A 301 -12.34 15.60 3.08
N LEU A 302 -12.82 14.85 4.07
CA LEU A 302 -13.80 13.79 3.85
C LEU A 302 -15.16 14.45 3.55
N PHE A 303 -15.84 13.97 2.51
CA PHE A 303 -17.19 14.44 2.17
C PHE A 303 -18.22 13.84 3.12
N GLU A 304 -18.20 12.52 3.23
CA GLU A 304 -19.10 11.69 4.03
C GLU A 304 -18.35 10.46 4.52
N PRO A 305 -18.81 9.80 5.59
CA PRO A 305 -18.30 8.49 5.96
C PRO A 305 -18.35 7.52 4.77
N ALA A 306 -17.33 6.69 4.65
CA ALA A 306 -17.24 5.77 3.53
C ALA A 306 -16.67 4.40 3.93
N VAL A 307 -17.01 3.40 3.13
CA VAL A 307 -16.43 2.06 3.23
C VAL A 307 -15.89 1.64 1.86
N MET A 308 -14.61 1.34 1.78
CA MET A 308 -14.00 0.73 0.62
C MET A 308 -13.95 -0.79 0.81
N VAL A 309 -14.35 -1.52 -0.22
CA VAL A 309 -14.34 -2.99 -0.25
C VAL A 309 -13.48 -3.46 -1.41
N ASN A 310 -12.45 -4.27 -1.11
CA ASN A 310 -11.67 -4.94 -2.14
C ASN A 310 -12.45 -6.10 -2.74
N ILE A 311 -12.41 -6.21 -4.05
CA ILE A 311 -12.96 -7.34 -4.81
C ILE A 311 -11.79 -8.25 -5.18
N LEU A 312 -11.72 -9.39 -4.49
CA LEU A 312 -10.65 -10.36 -4.64
C LEU A 312 -11.07 -11.44 -5.64
N GLY A 313 -10.14 -11.89 -6.47
CA GLY A 313 -10.36 -13.02 -7.37
C GLY A 313 -10.66 -14.32 -6.60
N ALA A 314 -11.57 -15.13 -7.11
CA ALA A 314 -11.92 -16.42 -6.53
C ALA A 314 -11.21 -17.61 -7.20
N GLY A 315 -10.51 -17.39 -8.32
CA GLY A 315 -9.85 -18.45 -9.11
C GLY A 315 -10.82 -19.30 -9.92
N THR A 316 -12.10 -18.90 -10.03
CA THR A 316 -13.17 -19.69 -10.66
C THR A 316 -13.74 -19.07 -11.93
N GLY A 317 -13.28 -17.88 -12.32
CA GLY A 317 -13.75 -17.17 -13.50
C GLY A 317 -13.16 -15.77 -13.55
N ASP A 318 -13.21 -15.13 -14.71
CA ASP A 318 -12.59 -13.82 -14.94
C ASP A 318 -13.63 -12.70 -15.14
N TYR A 319 -14.92 -13.02 -15.19
CA TYR A 319 -16.01 -12.07 -15.32
C TYR A 319 -16.61 -11.69 -13.96
N LEU A 320 -16.64 -10.40 -13.64
CA LEU A 320 -17.28 -9.88 -12.42
C LEU A 320 -18.79 -9.70 -12.67
N ALA A 321 -19.59 -10.67 -12.26
CA ALA A 321 -21.04 -10.60 -12.32
C ALA A 321 -21.61 -9.75 -11.17
N GLY A 322 -22.78 -9.13 -11.39
CA GLY A 322 -23.50 -8.34 -10.39
C GLY A 322 -23.12 -6.86 -10.35
N ALA A 323 -22.12 -6.42 -11.11
CA ALA A 323 -21.69 -5.03 -11.17
C ALA A 323 -22.83 -4.05 -11.55
N GLU A 324 -23.73 -4.48 -12.46
CA GLU A 324 -24.90 -3.67 -12.87
C GLU A 324 -25.89 -3.45 -11.71
N SER A 325 -26.07 -4.48 -10.87
CA SER A 325 -26.92 -4.38 -9.68
C SER A 325 -26.28 -3.51 -8.60
N LEU A 326 -24.97 -3.65 -8.40
CA LEU A 326 -24.19 -2.83 -7.48
C LEU A 326 -24.28 -1.34 -7.86
N LEU A 327 -24.11 -1.01 -9.14
CA LEU A 327 -24.07 0.37 -9.64
C LEU A 327 -25.48 1.04 -9.74
N ARG A 328 -26.56 0.38 -9.33
CA ARG A 328 -27.86 1.01 -9.15
C ARG A 328 -27.91 1.91 -7.92
N ASP A 329 -27.02 1.68 -6.96
CA ASP A 329 -26.86 2.57 -5.83
C ASP A 329 -25.96 3.75 -6.23
N PRO A 330 -26.47 5.01 -6.22
CA PRO A 330 -25.72 6.20 -6.66
C PRO A 330 -24.51 6.51 -5.75
N ASP A 331 -24.52 6.02 -4.50
CA ASP A 331 -23.45 6.23 -3.53
C ASP A 331 -22.27 5.30 -3.76
N VAL A 332 -22.40 4.31 -4.66
CA VAL A 332 -21.36 3.35 -4.98
C VAL A 332 -20.51 3.80 -6.15
N LYS A 333 -19.19 3.69 -6.00
CA LYS A 333 -18.20 3.89 -7.06
C LYS A 333 -17.36 2.63 -7.23
N LEU A 334 -17.32 2.09 -8.44
CA LEU A 334 -16.62 0.85 -8.78
C LEU A 334 -15.37 1.13 -9.61
N HIS A 335 -14.23 0.60 -9.17
CA HIS A 335 -12.95 0.72 -9.85
C HIS A 335 -12.40 -0.66 -10.22
N VAL A 336 -12.44 -1.00 -11.51
CA VAL A 336 -11.90 -2.26 -12.05
C VAL A 336 -10.50 -2.03 -12.57
N TYR A 337 -9.57 -2.91 -12.21
CA TYR A 337 -8.15 -2.69 -12.47
C TYR A 337 -7.65 -3.12 -13.85
N GLY A 338 -8.49 -3.80 -14.65
CA GLY A 338 -8.09 -4.26 -15.99
C GLY A 338 -7.14 -5.46 -15.99
N LYS A 339 -7.09 -6.23 -14.92
CA LYS A 339 -6.29 -7.47 -14.83
C LYS A 339 -7.02 -8.60 -15.54
N ARG A 340 -6.29 -9.42 -16.33
CA ARG A 340 -6.87 -10.47 -17.18
C ARG A 340 -7.41 -11.67 -16.42
N HIS A 341 -6.76 -12.06 -15.30
CA HIS A 341 -7.09 -13.28 -14.57
C HIS A 341 -7.39 -13.00 -13.11
N ALA A 342 -8.57 -13.40 -12.66
CA ALA A 342 -9.02 -13.28 -11.28
C ALA A 342 -8.49 -14.47 -10.44
N ALA A 343 -7.17 -14.59 -10.34
CA ALA A 343 -6.52 -15.58 -9.51
C ALA A 343 -6.97 -15.45 -8.05
N LEU A 344 -6.97 -16.56 -7.32
CA LEU A 344 -7.42 -16.61 -5.93
C LEU A 344 -6.72 -15.53 -5.07
N ARG A 345 -7.52 -14.72 -4.38
CA ARG A 345 -7.10 -13.59 -3.52
C ARG A 345 -6.36 -12.45 -4.23
N ARG A 346 -6.28 -12.44 -5.55
CA ARG A 346 -5.73 -11.32 -6.30
C ARG A 346 -6.70 -10.15 -6.24
N LYS A 347 -6.22 -8.97 -5.83
CA LYS A 347 -7.01 -7.73 -5.87
C LYS A 347 -7.33 -7.38 -7.32
N MET A 348 -8.60 -7.46 -7.71
CA MET A 348 -9.07 -7.29 -9.10
C MET A 348 -9.78 -5.96 -9.32
N ALA A 349 -10.47 -5.49 -8.28
CA ALA A 349 -11.23 -4.25 -8.28
C ALA A 349 -11.42 -3.80 -6.82
N HIS A 350 -12.00 -2.64 -6.63
CA HIS A 350 -12.63 -2.23 -5.37
C HIS A 350 -13.88 -1.42 -5.68
N PHE A 351 -14.77 -1.32 -4.72
CA PHE A 351 -15.78 -0.29 -4.71
C PHE A 351 -15.72 0.51 -3.42
N THR A 352 -16.08 1.78 -3.51
CA THR A 352 -16.29 2.67 -2.37
C THR A 352 -17.76 2.99 -2.29
N VAL A 353 -18.32 2.97 -1.10
CA VAL A 353 -19.70 3.39 -0.84
C VAL A 353 -19.73 4.48 0.21
N LEU A 354 -20.49 5.54 -0.06
CA LEU A 354 -20.71 6.65 0.86
C LEU A 354 -21.97 6.39 1.72
N GLY A 355 -22.00 6.97 2.89
CA GLY A 355 -23.15 6.87 3.80
C GLY A 355 -23.25 8.05 4.75
N ASP A 356 -24.47 8.34 5.21
CA ASP A 356 -24.72 9.40 6.18
C ASP A 356 -23.97 9.16 7.51
N THR A 357 -23.78 7.89 7.86
CA THR A 357 -22.98 7.42 9.01
C THR A 357 -22.08 6.26 8.61
N VAL A 358 -21.12 5.93 9.46
CA VAL A 358 -20.25 4.74 9.27
C VAL A 358 -21.08 3.45 9.21
N GLU A 359 -22.12 3.34 10.06
CA GLU A 359 -23.00 2.17 10.10
C GLU A 359 -23.83 2.03 8.82
N ASP A 360 -24.31 3.15 8.26
CA ASP A 360 -25.02 3.16 6.97
C ASP A 360 -24.08 2.73 5.83
N ALA A 361 -22.89 3.32 5.75
CA ALA A 361 -21.88 2.92 4.77
C ALA A 361 -21.50 1.43 4.88
N LEU A 362 -21.34 0.90 6.10
CA LEU A 362 -21.07 -0.52 6.35
C LEU A 362 -22.22 -1.41 5.86
N SER A 363 -23.46 -1.04 6.19
CA SER A 363 -24.64 -1.80 5.76
C SER A 363 -24.77 -1.83 4.24
N LYS A 364 -24.54 -0.69 3.57
CA LYS A 364 -24.51 -0.60 2.10
C LYS A 364 -23.36 -1.45 1.51
N ALA A 365 -22.17 -1.40 2.12
CA ALA A 365 -21.00 -2.17 1.67
C ALA A 365 -21.23 -3.69 1.75
N GLU A 366 -21.83 -4.19 2.82
CA GLU A 366 -22.18 -5.61 2.98
C GLU A 366 -23.20 -6.07 1.94
N ARG A 367 -24.25 -5.28 1.71
CA ARG A 367 -25.22 -5.55 0.64
C ARG A 367 -24.55 -5.58 -0.73
N GLY A 368 -23.70 -4.57 -1.03
CA GLY A 368 -22.97 -4.49 -2.29
C GLY A 368 -22.04 -5.67 -2.51
N ARG A 369 -21.32 -6.13 -1.49
CA ARG A 369 -20.47 -7.32 -1.54
C ARG A 369 -21.29 -8.56 -1.90
N GLY A 370 -22.48 -8.72 -1.33
CA GLY A 370 -23.36 -9.85 -1.58
C GLY A 370 -23.92 -9.92 -3.01
N LEU A 371 -23.87 -8.84 -3.77
CA LEU A 371 -24.31 -8.79 -5.17
C LEU A 371 -23.24 -9.31 -6.14
N LEU A 372 -21.97 -9.34 -5.75
CA LEU A 372 -20.85 -9.60 -6.63
C LEU A 372 -20.42 -11.07 -6.58
N SER A 373 -20.10 -11.63 -7.73
CA SER A 373 -19.53 -12.97 -7.86
C SER A 373 -18.62 -13.08 -9.09
N TRP A 374 -17.71 -14.05 -9.08
CA TRP A 374 -16.90 -14.37 -10.25
C TRP A 374 -17.57 -15.47 -11.07
N ALA A 375 -17.74 -15.23 -12.37
CA ALA A 375 -18.33 -16.19 -13.29
C ALA A 375 -17.34 -16.54 -14.41
N PRO A 376 -17.43 -17.75 -15.01
CA PRO A 376 -16.71 -18.07 -16.24
C PRO A 376 -17.05 -17.07 -17.35
N ASP A 377 -16.11 -16.81 -18.25
CA ASP A 377 -16.33 -16.01 -19.48
C ASP A 377 -17.30 -16.73 -20.42
N SER A 378 -18.58 -16.75 -20.07
CA SER A 378 -19.62 -17.48 -20.81
C SER A 378 -20.60 -16.57 -21.54
N ILE A 379 -20.17 -15.38 -21.94
CA ILE A 379 -20.94 -14.58 -22.91
C ILE A 379 -20.08 -14.46 -24.15
N PRO A 380 -20.42 -15.13 -25.29
CA PRO A 380 -19.88 -14.74 -26.57
C PRO A 380 -20.27 -13.27 -26.79
N VAL A 381 -19.28 -12.39 -26.82
CA VAL A 381 -19.49 -11.04 -27.33
C VAL A 381 -19.89 -11.23 -28.78
N THR A 382 -21.18 -11.26 -29.05
CA THR A 382 -21.68 -11.05 -30.40
C THR A 382 -21.23 -9.66 -30.81
N ARG A 383 -20.25 -9.65 -31.72
CA ARG A 383 -19.74 -8.46 -32.37
C ARG A 383 -20.83 -7.80 -33.22
#